data_d0cb4a094d65e2b69df91a2a776f24e8
#
_entry.id   d0cb4a094d65e2b69df91a2a776f24e8
#
_cell.length_a   1.000
_cell.length_b   1.000
_cell.length_c   1.000
_cell.angle_alpha   90.00
_cell.angle_beta   90.00
_cell.angle_gamma   90.00
#
_symmetry.space_group_name_H-M   'P 1'
#
loop_
_entity.id
_entity.type
_entity.pdbx_description
1 polymer ?
#
loop_
_entity_poly.entity_id
_entity_poly.type
_entity_poly.pdbx_seq_one_letter_code
_entity_poly.pdbx_strand_id
1 'polypeptide(L)' 'KHMKLIINNTSMVPIYEQIMEQIKAQIISGELKENDILPSVRTMAKELKVSALTVKKAYDNLEAEGMTDTADGRRAQERG' A
#
# COMPACT_ATOMS: atom_id res chain seq x y z
N LYS A 1 12.59 5.05 7.34
CA LYS A 1 11.45 5.92 7.17
C LYS A 1 10.15 5.14 7.24
N HIS A 2 9.26 5.57 8.11
CA HIS A 2 8.02 4.85 8.33
C HIS A 2 6.94 5.29 7.39
N MET A 3 6.29 4.32 6.77
CA MET A 3 5.05 4.60 6.08
C MET A 3 3.94 4.52 7.11
N LYS A 4 3.15 5.56 7.20
CA LYS A 4 2.08 5.58 8.17
C LYS A 4 0.75 5.58 7.46
N LEU A 5 -0.05 4.57 7.76
CA LEU A 5 -1.39 4.46 7.19
C LEU A 5 -2.40 4.45 8.32
N ILE A 6 -3.55 5.03 8.04
CA ILE A 6 -4.64 5.10 9.03
C ILE A 6 -5.84 4.38 8.44
N ILE A 7 -6.29 3.34 9.14
CA ILE A 7 -7.42 2.55 8.68
C ILE A 7 -8.65 2.90 9.50
N ASN A 8 -9.73 3.18 8.81
CA ASN A 8 -11.01 3.50 9.43
C ASN A 8 -11.93 2.30 9.27
N ASN A 9 -12.14 1.57 10.37
CA ASN A 9 -12.94 0.35 10.33
C ASN A 9 -14.43 0.64 10.22
N THR A 10 -14.85 1.87 10.44
CA THR A 10 -16.26 2.22 10.35
C THR A 10 -16.63 2.84 9.02
N SER A 11 -15.63 3.03 8.15
CA SER A 11 -15.88 3.55 6.82
C SER A 11 -16.52 2.50 5.95
N MET A 12 -17.30 2.93 4.96
CA MET A 12 -17.88 2.01 3.98
C MET A 12 -16.86 1.61 2.91
N VAL A 13 -15.71 2.27 2.88
CA VAL A 13 -14.67 1.92 1.93
C VAL A 13 -13.96 0.67 2.42
N PRO A 14 -13.84 -0.37 1.58
CA PRO A 14 -13.13 -1.57 1.99
C PRO A 14 -11.70 -1.27 2.43
N ILE A 15 -11.21 -2.06 3.37
CA ILE A 15 -9.90 -1.79 3.93
C ILE A 15 -8.80 -1.83 2.86
N TYR A 16 -8.88 -2.79 1.92
CA TYR A 16 -7.84 -2.86 0.90
C TYR A 16 -7.82 -1.59 0.04
N GLU A 17 -8.98 -0.99 -0.20
CA GLU A 17 -9.01 0.26 -0.95
C GLU A 17 -8.42 1.40 -0.14
N GLN A 18 -8.66 1.42 1.17
CA GLN A 18 -8.06 2.44 2.01
C GLN A 18 -6.54 2.36 1.95
N ILE A 19 -6.00 1.14 1.98
CA ILE A 19 -4.56 0.94 1.89
C ILE A 19 -4.05 1.46 0.54
N MET A 20 -4.73 1.06 -0.54
CA MET A 20 -4.32 1.47 -1.87
C MET A 20 -4.32 2.99 -2.03
N GLU A 21 -5.37 3.63 -1.57
CA GLU A 21 -5.50 5.06 -1.77
C GLU A 21 -4.46 5.84 -1.01
N GLN A 22 -4.13 5.39 0.20
CA GLN A 22 -3.12 6.08 0.98
C GLN A 22 -1.73 5.87 0.40
N ILE A 23 -1.44 4.67 -0.09
CA ILE A 23 -0.15 4.44 -0.74
C ILE A 23 -0.05 5.26 -2.02
N LYS A 24 -1.10 5.28 -2.83
CA LYS A 24 -1.09 6.08 -4.04
C LYS A 24 -0.88 7.56 -3.73
N ALA A 25 -1.56 8.06 -2.71
CA ALA A 25 -1.41 9.46 -2.35
C ALA A 25 0.02 9.78 -1.94
N GLN A 26 0.67 8.87 -1.23
CA GLN A 26 2.04 9.10 -0.82
C GLN A 26 3.01 9.04 -2.00
N ILE A 27 2.72 8.19 -2.98
CA ILE A 27 3.55 8.14 -4.18
C ILE A 27 3.37 9.43 -5.00
N ILE A 28 2.14 9.86 -5.16
CA ILE A 28 1.84 11.06 -5.93
C ILE A 28 2.41 12.30 -5.27
N SER A 29 2.33 12.38 -3.95
CA SER A 29 2.82 13.54 -3.22
C SER A 29 4.34 13.56 -3.10
N GLY A 30 4.99 12.45 -3.40
CA GLY A 30 6.44 12.36 -3.30
C GLY A 30 6.93 11.90 -1.94
N GLU A 31 6.04 11.58 -1.02
CA GLU A 31 6.46 11.02 0.26
C GLU A 31 7.06 9.64 0.08
N LEU A 32 6.50 8.86 -0.84
CA LEU A 32 7.09 7.62 -1.29
C LEU A 32 7.68 7.86 -2.66
N LYS A 33 8.97 7.71 -2.78
CA LYS A 33 9.65 7.96 -4.03
C LYS A 33 9.87 6.67 -4.79
N GLU A 34 10.18 6.81 -6.05
CA GLU A 34 10.50 5.65 -6.88
C GLU A 34 11.61 4.87 -6.21
N ASN A 35 11.45 3.56 -6.12
CA ASN A 35 12.40 2.63 -5.51
C ASN A 35 12.36 2.61 -4.00
N ASP A 36 11.50 3.40 -3.36
CA ASP A 36 11.31 3.23 -1.92
C ASP A 36 10.66 1.88 -1.69
N ILE A 37 11.08 1.21 -0.62
CA ILE A 37 10.62 -0.13 -0.35
C ILE A 37 9.46 -0.07 0.64
N LEU A 38 8.34 -0.68 0.25
CA LEU A 38 7.18 -0.77 1.11
C LEU A 38 7.36 -1.91 2.12
N PRO A 39 6.70 -1.84 3.27
CA PRO A 39 6.72 -2.97 4.20
C PRO A 39 6.18 -4.22 3.52
N SER A 40 6.66 -5.38 3.95
CA SER A 40 6.12 -6.63 3.43
C SER A 40 4.65 -6.76 3.79
N VAL A 41 3.95 -7.64 3.07
CA VAL A 41 2.54 -7.90 3.35
C VAL A 41 2.35 -8.25 4.81
N ARG A 42 3.22 -9.13 5.32
CA ARG A 42 3.07 -9.58 6.71
C ARG A 42 3.28 -8.43 7.70
N THR A 43 4.30 -7.62 7.47
CA THR A 43 4.59 -6.50 8.36
C THR A 43 3.44 -5.49 8.33
N MET A 44 2.97 -5.15 7.13
CA MET A 44 1.87 -4.20 7.01
C MET A 44 0.62 -4.73 7.68
N ALA A 45 0.30 -6.01 7.49
CA ALA A 45 -0.88 -6.60 8.09
C ALA A 45 -0.79 -6.53 9.61
N LYS A 46 0.39 -6.79 10.14
CA LYS A 46 0.58 -6.75 11.58
C LYS A 46 0.44 -5.33 12.12
N GLU A 47 1.01 -4.37 11.41
CA GLU A 47 0.97 -2.99 11.87
C GLU A 47 -0.43 -2.41 11.81
N LEU A 48 -1.18 -2.76 10.77
CA LEU A 48 -2.53 -2.24 10.61
C LEU A 48 -3.57 -3.10 11.33
N LYS A 49 -3.16 -4.27 11.82
CA LYS A 49 -4.08 -5.20 12.50
C LYS A 49 -5.19 -5.65 11.57
N VAL A 50 -4.80 -5.98 10.35
CA VAL A 50 -5.72 -6.50 9.34
C VAL A 50 -5.14 -7.80 8.81
N SER A 51 -5.95 -8.53 8.01
CA SER A 51 -5.49 -9.81 7.50
C SER A 51 -4.44 -9.61 6.42
N ALA A 52 -3.54 -10.59 6.31
CA ALA A 52 -2.53 -10.54 5.27
C ALA A 52 -3.18 -10.59 3.89
N LEU A 53 -4.29 -11.29 3.75
CA LEU A 53 -4.98 -11.35 2.46
C LEU A 53 -5.46 -9.98 2.01
N THR A 54 -5.93 -9.18 2.97
CA THR A 54 -6.37 -7.82 2.65
C THR A 54 -5.20 -6.98 2.13
N VAL A 55 -4.06 -7.06 2.82
CA VAL A 55 -2.89 -6.32 2.38
C VAL A 55 -2.40 -6.83 1.03
N LYS A 56 -2.38 -8.15 0.85
CA LYS A 56 -1.93 -8.70 -0.42
C LYS A 56 -2.82 -8.24 -1.56
N LYS A 57 -4.12 -8.18 -1.34
CA LYS A 57 -5.03 -7.70 -2.38
C LYS A 57 -4.69 -6.26 -2.76
N ALA A 58 -4.44 -5.43 -1.75
CA ALA A 58 -4.07 -4.05 -2.03
C ALA A 58 -2.78 -3.96 -2.82
N TYR A 59 -1.77 -4.75 -2.41
CA TYR A 59 -0.49 -4.71 -3.08
C TYR A 59 -0.58 -5.24 -4.51
N ASP A 60 -1.33 -6.33 -4.71
CA ASP A 60 -1.50 -6.87 -6.06
C ASP A 60 -2.19 -5.86 -6.97
N ASN A 61 -3.18 -5.16 -6.46
CA ASN A 61 -3.87 -4.16 -7.27
C ASN A 61 -2.96 -2.98 -7.57
N LEU A 62 -2.14 -2.57 -6.61
CA LEU A 62 -1.19 -1.49 -6.86
C LEU A 62 -0.19 -1.87 -7.94
N GLU A 63 0.26 -3.13 -7.92
CA GLU A 63 1.17 -3.59 -8.95
C GLU A 63 0.48 -3.59 -10.31
N ALA A 64 -0.76 -4.05 -10.35
CA ALA A 64 -1.51 -4.08 -11.61
C ALA A 64 -1.70 -2.68 -12.18
N GLU A 65 -1.79 -1.67 -11.30
CA GLU A 65 -1.92 -0.29 -11.75
C GLU A 65 -0.59 0.36 -12.04
N GLY A 66 0.51 -0.35 -11.83
CA GLY A 66 1.82 0.20 -12.12
C GLY A 66 2.38 1.10 -11.04
N MET A 67 1.78 1.09 -9.85
CA MET A 67 2.25 1.93 -8.76
C MET A 67 3.40 1.28 -7.99
N THR A 68 3.52 -0.03 -8.08
CA THR A 68 4.63 -0.77 -7.48
C THR A 68 5.15 -1.77 -8.50
N ASP A 69 6.34 -2.29 -8.30
CA ASP A 69 6.99 -3.08 -9.33
C ASP A 69 7.12 -4.56 -9.02
N THR A 70 6.55 -5.05 -7.94
CA THR A 70 6.59 -6.48 -7.64
C THR A 70 5.24 -6.92 -7.11
N ALA A 71 4.99 -8.23 -7.21
CA ALA A 71 3.76 -8.79 -6.70
C ALA A 71 3.64 -8.59 -5.20
N ASP A 72 4.77 -8.43 -4.51
CA ASP A 72 4.74 -8.15 -3.08
C ASP A 72 4.50 -6.69 -2.79
N GLY A 73 4.52 -5.84 -3.82
CA GLY A 73 4.30 -4.42 -3.63
C GLY A 73 5.40 -3.74 -2.85
N ARG A 74 6.61 -4.33 -2.86
CA ARG A 74 7.63 -3.86 -1.96
C ARG A 74 8.39 -2.66 -2.46
N ARG A 75 8.31 -2.35 -3.74
CA ARG A 75 9.06 -1.24 -4.30
C ARG A 75 8.11 -0.31 -5.01
N ALA A 76 8.06 0.93 -4.55
CA ALA A 76 7.21 1.92 -5.18
C ALA A 76 7.75 2.28 -6.55
N GLN A 77 6.85 2.58 -7.46
CA GLN A 77 7.22 2.97 -8.80
C GLN A 77 6.37 4.13 -9.22
N GLU A 78 7.03 5.11 -9.81
CA GLU A 78 6.34 6.26 -10.31
C GLU A 78 6.03 6.04 -11.78
N ARG A 79 4.77 6.08 -12.11
CA ARG A 79 4.33 5.92 -13.49
C ARG A 79 3.80 7.25 -13.97
N GLY A 80 4.48 7.76 -14.93
CA GLY A 80 4.13 9.04 -15.50
C GLY A 80 2.89 8.98 -16.35
#